data_d2e6241eb996c9eb35c39516c2a3dab9
#
_entry.id   d2e6241eb996c9eb35c39516c2a3dab9
#
_cell.length_a   1.000
_cell.length_b   1.000
_cell.length_c   1.000
_cell.angle_alpha   90.00
_cell.angle_beta   90.00
_cell.angle_gamma   90.00
#
_symmetry.space_group_name_H-M   'P 1'
#
loop_
_entity.id
_entity.type
_entity.pdbx_description
1 polymer ?
#
loop_
_entity_poly.entity_id
_entity_poly.type
_entity_poly.pdbx_seq_one_letter_code
_entity_poly.pdbx_strand_id
1 'polypeptide(L)'
;MIAIRDRGFDQVGTYPSSVGEIFELFLAGDKHWDLSVSNIFFQARQLAASAVSENSETSLVVAALLFRPCQMLASGSFQSGDWTSDSLLETGTYDWLVKNFGNETAETIRLQPIAKRFLATIVPEYFSHLNTSEQKNVLSNGGFMTASERLTFGNLRCHCHAMKIASWIDRGVGRYLEIPEMDFFMPFVERSLLS
;
A
#
# COMPACT_ATOMS: atom_id res chain seq x y z
N MET A 1 11.78 -8.76 -26.63
CA MET A 1 10.31 -8.69 -26.44
C MET A 1 9.94 -9.91 -25.64
N ILE A 2 10.10 -9.83 -24.30
CA ILE A 2 9.87 -10.94 -23.38
C ILE A 2 8.36 -11.07 -23.21
N ALA A 3 7.85 -12.25 -23.47
CA ALA A 3 6.43 -12.58 -23.46
C ALA A 3 5.86 -12.56 -22.03
N ILE A 4 5.52 -11.39 -21.53
CA ILE A 4 4.70 -11.22 -20.34
C ILE A 4 3.21 -11.54 -20.65
N ARG A 5 2.89 -11.79 -21.93
CA ARG A 5 1.53 -12.06 -22.39
C ARG A 5 0.91 -13.36 -21.88
N ASP A 6 1.73 -14.33 -21.41
CA ASP A 6 1.24 -15.66 -20.97
C ASP A 6 1.60 -16.04 -19.53
N ARG A 7 2.31 -15.20 -18.81
CA ARG A 7 2.40 -15.35 -17.35
C ARG A 7 1.32 -14.47 -16.77
N GLY A 8 0.11 -14.99 -16.80
CA GLY A 8 -1.00 -14.40 -16.09
C GLY A 8 -0.59 -14.15 -14.63
N PHE A 9 -1.26 -13.23 -13.98
CA PHE A 9 -1.21 -13.00 -12.54
C PHE A 9 -1.39 -14.28 -11.70
N ASP A 10 -1.51 -15.43 -12.32
CA ASP A 10 -1.61 -16.77 -11.71
C ASP A 10 -0.31 -17.27 -11.07
N GLN A 11 0.83 -16.60 -11.27
CA GLN A 11 2.05 -16.86 -10.50
C GLN A 11 2.23 -15.83 -9.38
N VAL A 12 1.38 -15.89 -8.40
CA VAL A 12 1.60 -15.33 -7.06
C VAL A 12 2.94 -15.86 -6.55
N GLY A 13 3.97 -15.00 -6.48
CA GLY A 13 5.28 -15.38 -5.95
C GLY A 13 6.51 -14.85 -6.69
N THR A 14 6.36 -14.14 -7.82
CA THR A 14 7.52 -13.52 -8.48
C THR A 14 7.49 -12.01 -8.27
N TYR A 15 8.33 -11.53 -7.36
CA TYR A 15 8.47 -10.09 -7.13
C TYR A 15 9.28 -9.43 -8.24
N PRO A 16 8.89 -8.20 -8.67
CA PRO A 16 9.69 -7.42 -9.60
C PRO A 16 11.11 -7.19 -9.06
N SER A 17 12.10 -7.32 -9.91
CA SER A 17 13.52 -7.17 -9.57
C SER A 17 14.14 -5.88 -10.11
N SER A 18 13.40 -5.15 -10.92
CA SER A 18 13.85 -3.91 -11.56
C SER A 18 12.73 -2.89 -11.70
N VAL A 19 13.11 -1.63 -11.92
CA VAL A 19 12.17 -0.53 -12.23
C VAL A 19 11.29 -0.88 -13.43
N GLY A 20 11.90 -1.45 -14.47
CA GLY A 20 11.17 -1.85 -15.68
C GLY A 20 10.11 -2.91 -15.41
N GLU A 21 10.40 -3.89 -14.54
CA GLU A 21 9.43 -4.92 -14.17
C GLU A 21 8.28 -4.35 -13.32
N ILE A 22 8.57 -3.37 -12.44
CA ILE A 22 7.53 -2.65 -11.70
C ILE A 22 6.63 -1.88 -12.66
N PHE A 23 7.22 -1.19 -13.64
CA PHE A 23 6.48 -0.47 -14.65
C PHE A 23 5.57 -1.41 -15.46
N GLU A 24 6.11 -2.53 -15.96
CA GLU A 24 5.35 -3.54 -16.68
C GLU A 24 4.22 -4.16 -15.84
N LEU A 25 4.45 -4.37 -14.53
CA LEU A 25 3.42 -4.82 -13.61
C LEU A 25 2.24 -3.84 -13.56
N PHE A 26 2.51 -2.54 -13.46
CA PHE A 26 1.46 -1.52 -13.46
C PHE A 26 0.73 -1.43 -14.79
N LEU A 27 1.46 -1.46 -15.92
CA LEU A 27 0.85 -1.45 -17.26
C LEU A 27 -0.04 -2.68 -17.49
N ALA A 28 0.40 -3.85 -17.04
CA ALA A 28 -0.39 -5.07 -17.13
C ALA A 28 -1.62 -5.01 -16.24
N GLY A 29 -1.47 -4.49 -15.04
CA GLY A 29 -2.56 -4.32 -14.08
C GLY A 29 -3.63 -3.35 -14.55
N ASP A 30 -3.25 -2.19 -15.07
CA ASP A 30 -4.17 -1.18 -15.59
C ASP A 30 -5.01 -1.69 -16.79
N LYS A 31 -4.45 -2.61 -17.57
CA LYS A 31 -5.09 -3.22 -18.75
C LYS A 31 -5.73 -4.56 -18.47
N HIS A 32 -5.76 -4.99 -17.21
CA HIS A 32 -6.30 -6.29 -16.88
C HIS A 32 -7.81 -6.34 -17.12
N TRP A 33 -8.29 -7.47 -17.67
CA TRP A 33 -9.71 -7.69 -17.99
C TRP A 33 -10.60 -7.74 -16.74
N ASP A 34 -10.05 -8.15 -15.58
CA ASP A 34 -10.75 -8.10 -14.30
C ASP A 34 -10.65 -6.69 -13.72
N LEU A 35 -11.80 -6.03 -13.61
CA LEU A 35 -11.93 -4.68 -13.09
C LEU A 35 -11.46 -4.54 -11.63
N SER A 36 -11.48 -5.62 -10.86
CA SER A 36 -10.97 -5.60 -9.48
C SER A 36 -9.45 -5.44 -9.47
N VAL A 37 -8.75 -6.07 -10.39
CA VAL A 37 -7.28 -5.95 -10.57
C VAL A 37 -6.91 -4.56 -11.07
N SER A 38 -7.53 -4.10 -12.16
CA SER A 38 -7.24 -2.77 -12.71
C SER A 38 -7.52 -1.66 -11.69
N ASN A 39 -8.54 -1.82 -10.86
CA ASN A 39 -8.85 -0.88 -9.77
C ASN A 39 -7.77 -0.84 -8.69
N ILE A 40 -7.06 -1.94 -8.40
CA ILE A 40 -5.93 -1.96 -7.44
C ILE A 40 -4.82 -1.03 -7.92
N PHE A 41 -4.43 -1.12 -9.19
CA PHE A 41 -3.36 -0.29 -9.77
C PHE A 41 -3.79 1.17 -9.92
N PHE A 42 -5.03 1.42 -10.30
CA PHE A 42 -5.60 2.76 -10.29
C PHE A 42 -5.58 3.39 -8.88
N GLN A 43 -6.02 2.66 -7.84
CA GLN A 43 -5.96 3.13 -6.46
C GLN A 43 -4.51 3.35 -5.98
N ALA A 44 -3.57 2.53 -6.40
CA ALA A 44 -2.15 2.70 -6.08
C ALA A 44 -1.63 4.04 -6.61
N ARG A 45 -1.90 4.37 -7.89
CA ARG A 45 -1.54 5.67 -8.47
C ARG A 45 -2.27 6.83 -7.80
N GLN A 46 -3.53 6.65 -7.42
CA GLN A 46 -4.31 7.64 -6.69
C GLN A 46 -3.70 7.98 -5.33
N LEU A 47 -3.25 6.97 -4.57
CA LEU A 47 -2.56 7.16 -3.30
C LEU A 47 -1.21 7.87 -3.48
N ALA A 48 -0.43 7.46 -4.49
CA ALA A 48 0.84 8.11 -4.81
C ALA A 48 0.65 9.56 -5.26
N ALA A 49 -0.38 9.87 -6.05
CA ALA A 49 -0.74 11.23 -6.43
C ALA A 49 -1.10 12.09 -5.20
N SER A 50 -1.80 11.52 -4.22
CA SER A 50 -2.08 12.20 -2.95
C SER A 50 -0.80 12.54 -2.20
N ALA A 51 0.16 11.61 -2.15
CA ALA A 51 1.46 11.84 -1.53
C ALA A 51 2.24 12.96 -2.23
N VAL A 52 2.24 12.97 -3.57
CA VAL A 52 2.90 14.04 -4.36
C VAL A 52 2.23 15.38 -4.13
N SER A 53 0.90 15.45 -4.12
CA SER A 53 0.15 16.71 -3.92
C SER A 53 0.40 17.34 -2.55
N GLU A 54 0.75 16.53 -1.54
CA GLU A 54 1.16 16.98 -0.22
C GLU A 54 2.67 17.23 -0.08
N ASN A 55 3.44 17.23 -1.18
CA ASN A 55 4.90 17.38 -1.20
C ASN A 55 5.61 16.39 -0.26
N SER A 56 5.13 15.15 -0.23
CA SER A 56 5.69 14.10 0.63
C SER A 56 7.06 13.63 0.14
N GLU A 57 7.82 13.04 1.06
CA GLU A 57 9.12 12.43 0.75
C GLU A 57 8.98 11.27 -0.25
N THR A 58 10.05 11.02 -1.01
CA THR A 58 10.08 9.97 -2.04
C THR A 58 9.70 8.59 -1.47
N SER A 59 10.19 8.24 -0.27
CA SER A 59 9.85 6.99 0.42
C SER A 59 8.34 6.82 0.64
N LEU A 60 7.64 7.90 1.01
CA LEU A 60 6.19 7.87 1.21
C LEU A 60 5.42 7.81 -0.12
N VAL A 61 5.89 8.49 -1.17
CA VAL A 61 5.29 8.38 -2.52
C VAL A 61 5.37 6.94 -3.02
N VAL A 62 6.53 6.30 -2.87
CA VAL A 62 6.75 4.92 -3.30
C VAL A 62 5.98 3.93 -2.40
N ALA A 63 5.93 4.15 -1.08
CA ALA A 63 5.11 3.34 -0.20
C ALA A 63 3.63 3.41 -0.56
N ALA A 64 3.11 4.59 -0.89
CA ALA A 64 1.73 4.79 -1.33
C ALA A 64 1.45 4.07 -2.66
N LEU A 65 2.39 4.16 -3.62
CA LEU A 65 2.30 3.49 -4.92
C LEU A 65 2.29 1.96 -4.78
N LEU A 66 3.15 1.43 -3.93
CA LEU A 66 3.34 -0.02 -3.78
C LEU A 66 2.35 -0.66 -2.79
N PHE A 67 1.65 0.12 -1.97
CA PHE A 67 0.79 -0.40 -0.92
C PHE A 67 -0.25 -1.41 -1.43
N ARG A 68 -1.06 -1.03 -2.42
CA ARG A 68 -2.11 -1.92 -2.96
C ARG A 68 -1.57 -3.13 -3.70
N PRO A 69 -0.56 -3.01 -4.59
CA PRO A 69 0.11 -4.17 -5.18
C PRO A 69 0.71 -5.12 -4.14
N CYS A 70 1.39 -4.61 -3.10
CA CYS A 70 1.94 -5.44 -2.02
C CYS A 70 0.86 -6.15 -1.22
N GLN A 71 -0.26 -5.48 -0.95
CA GLN A 71 -1.42 -6.09 -0.31
C GLN A 71 -1.96 -7.27 -1.14
N MET A 72 -2.05 -7.11 -2.45
CA MET A 72 -2.45 -8.17 -3.37
C MET A 72 -1.47 -9.34 -3.35
N LEU A 73 -0.17 -9.06 -3.41
CA LEU A 73 0.88 -10.10 -3.39
C LEU A 73 0.88 -10.86 -2.05
N ALA A 74 0.71 -10.16 -0.94
CA ALA A 74 0.70 -10.75 0.39
C ALA A 74 -0.55 -11.59 0.68
N SER A 75 -1.71 -11.22 0.14
CA SER A 75 -2.97 -11.95 0.38
C SER A 75 -3.17 -13.13 -0.56
N GLY A 76 -2.41 -13.23 -1.64
CA GLY A 76 -2.64 -14.23 -2.69
C GLY A 76 -4.00 -14.12 -3.38
N SER A 77 -4.73 -13.03 -3.14
CA SER A 77 -6.10 -12.82 -3.59
C SER A 77 -6.34 -11.36 -3.96
N PHE A 78 -7.11 -11.14 -5.01
CA PHE A 78 -7.57 -9.80 -5.41
C PHE A 78 -8.70 -9.26 -4.52
N GLN A 79 -9.29 -10.10 -3.67
CA GLN A 79 -10.33 -9.70 -2.73
C GLN A 79 -9.69 -9.34 -1.39
N SER A 80 -9.45 -8.07 -1.19
CA SER A 80 -8.83 -7.52 0.01
C SER A 80 -9.80 -7.51 1.20
N GLY A 81 -9.81 -8.55 2.00
CA GLY A 81 -10.58 -8.55 3.26
C GLY A 81 -9.69 -8.65 4.49
N ASP A 82 -8.74 -9.55 4.49
CA ASP A 82 -8.12 -10.04 5.71
C ASP A 82 -6.58 -9.90 5.73
N TRP A 83 -6.06 -8.80 5.17
CA TRP A 83 -4.63 -8.55 5.25
C TRP A 83 -4.21 -8.00 6.62
N THR A 84 -3.19 -8.59 7.18
CA THR A 84 -2.58 -8.21 8.45
C THR A 84 -1.13 -7.79 8.25
N SER A 85 -0.52 -7.18 9.28
CA SER A 85 0.92 -6.88 9.24
C SER A 85 1.76 -8.16 9.05
N ASP A 86 1.29 -9.28 9.56
CA ASP A 86 2.01 -10.55 9.53
C ASP A 86 1.98 -11.20 8.13
N SER A 87 0.92 -11.01 7.36
CA SER A 87 0.84 -11.54 5.99
C SER A 87 1.93 -11.00 5.05
N LEU A 88 2.41 -9.78 5.26
CA LEU A 88 3.58 -9.24 4.53
C LEU A 88 4.88 -9.97 4.88
N LEU A 89 5.04 -10.35 6.15
CA LEU A 89 6.23 -11.08 6.63
C LEU A 89 6.20 -12.52 6.13
N GLU A 90 5.07 -13.20 6.26
CA GLU A 90 4.90 -14.60 5.87
C GLU A 90 5.11 -14.85 4.38
N THR A 91 4.75 -13.89 3.53
CA THR A 91 4.88 -14.01 2.06
C THR A 91 6.24 -13.57 1.51
N GLY A 92 7.14 -13.03 2.34
CA GLY A 92 8.41 -12.45 1.88
C GLY A 92 8.26 -11.08 1.19
N THR A 93 7.05 -10.52 1.14
CA THR A 93 6.80 -9.18 0.57
C THR A 93 7.56 -8.11 1.33
N TYR A 94 7.64 -8.23 2.64
CA TYR A 94 8.38 -7.30 3.49
C TYR A 94 9.89 -7.32 3.17
N ASP A 95 10.49 -8.51 3.06
CA ASP A 95 11.91 -8.66 2.75
C ASP A 95 12.25 -8.10 1.36
N TRP A 96 11.34 -8.32 0.39
CA TRP A 96 11.46 -7.73 -0.93
C TRP A 96 11.43 -6.20 -0.88
N LEU A 97 10.51 -5.60 -0.11
CA LEU A 97 10.42 -4.15 0.07
C LEU A 97 11.70 -3.60 0.72
N VAL A 98 12.18 -4.23 1.79
CA VAL A 98 13.41 -3.81 2.49
C VAL A 98 14.60 -3.86 1.54
N LYS A 99 14.75 -4.95 0.81
CA LYS A 99 15.88 -5.15 -0.11
C LYS A 99 15.91 -4.12 -1.23
N ASN A 100 14.76 -3.73 -1.78
CA ASN A 100 14.69 -2.87 -2.96
C ASN A 100 14.46 -1.38 -2.61
N PHE A 101 13.71 -1.08 -1.55
CA PHE A 101 13.26 0.30 -1.22
C PHE A 101 13.62 0.75 0.20
N GLY A 102 14.26 -0.13 0.98
CA GLY A 102 14.68 0.17 2.35
C GLY A 102 13.58 0.04 3.40
N ASN A 103 14.02 0.12 4.66
CA ASN A 103 13.16 -0.09 5.81
C ASN A 103 12.01 0.91 5.91
N GLU A 104 12.22 2.16 5.50
CA GLU A 104 11.21 3.23 5.66
C GLU A 104 9.96 2.94 4.82
N THR A 105 10.15 2.58 3.56
CA THR A 105 9.06 2.18 2.65
C THR A 105 8.36 0.91 3.16
N ALA A 106 9.13 -0.10 3.53
CA ALA A 106 8.62 -1.38 4.02
C ALA A 106 7.80 -1.23 5.31
N GLU A 107 8.33 -0.50 6.30
CA GLU A 107 7.65 -0.24 7.58
C GLU A 107 6.38 0.59 7.37
N THR A 108 6.42 1.60 6.51
CA THR A 108 5.23 2.41 6.20
C THR A 108 4.07 1.53 5.70
N ILE A 109 4.37 0.56 4.84
CA ILE A 109 3.36 -0.39 4.32
C ILE A 109 2.93 -1.38 5.42
N ARG A 110 3.88 -1.96 6.16
CA ARG A 110 3.60 -2.94 7.21
C ARG A 110 2.73 -2.38 8.33
N LEU A 111 2.92 -1.13 8.68
CA LEU A 111 2.20 -0.48 9.78
C LEU A 111 0.75 -0.08 9.46
N GLN A 112 0.29 -0.28 8.24
CA GLN A 112 -1.05 0.14 7.79
C GLN A 112 -2.20 -0.38 8.66
N PRO A 113 -2.33 -1.68 8.99
CA PRO A 113 -3.41 -2.16 9.85
C PRO A 113 -3.35 -1.55 11.25
N ILE A 114 -2.14 -1.33 11.76
CA ILE A 114 -1.90 -0.72 13.08
C ILE A 114 -2.29 0.76 13.05
N ALA A 115 -1.95 1.48 11.97
CA ALA A 115 -2.34 2.88 11.76
C ALA A 115 -3.87 3.05 11.73
N LYS A 116 -4.61 2.15 11.07
CA LYS A 116 -6.08 2.15 11.09
C LYS A 116 -6.64 1.97 12.50
N ARG A 117 -6.09 1.04 13.29
CA ARG A 117 -6.48 0.85 14.71
C ARG A 117 -6.22 2.13 15.51
N PHE A 118 -5.05 2.76 15.30
CA PHE A 118 -4.70 4.00 15.98
C PHE A 118 -5.70 5.11 15.64
N LEU A 119 -5.98 5.36 14.36
CA LEU A 119 -6.94 6.35 13.91
C LEU A 119 -8.35 6.07 14.46
N ALA A 120 -8.79 4.82 14.43
CA ALA A 120 -10.07 4.40 15.01
C ALA A 120 -10.16 4.69 16.52
N THR A 121 -9.01 4.70 17.21
CA THR A 121 -8.96 4.95 18.65
C THR A 121 -8.94 6.43 19.02
N ILE A 122 -8.22 7.26 18.23
CA ILE A 122 -7.98 8.66 18.59
C ILE A 122 -8.91 9.66 17.90
N VAL A 123 -9.51 9.27 16.76
CA VAL A 123 -10.44 10.12 15.99
C VAL A 123 -11.86 9.60 16.22
N PRO A 124 -12.72 10.34 16.97
CA PRO A 124 -14.02 9.80 17.42
C PRO A 124 -14.93 9.28 16.34
N GLU A 125 -14.95 9.92 15.16
CA GLU A 125 -15.86 9.57 14.06
C GLU A 125 -15.22 8.64 13.01
N TYR A 126 -13.91 8.40 13.09
CA TYR A 126 -13.19 7.65 12.07
C TYR A 126 -13.78 6.24 11.89
N PHE A 127 -13.94 5.49 12.99
CA PHE A 127 -14.44 4.12 12.94
C PHE A 127 -15.87 4.04 12.37
N SER A 128 -16.73 4.98 12.71
CA SER A 128 -18.12 5.00 12.22
C SER A 128 -18.24 5.34 10.71
N HIS A 129 -17.25 6.02 10.16
CA HIS A 129 -17.20 6.33 8.73
C HIS A 129 -16.62 5.20 7.87
N LEU A 130 -15.95 4.22 8.48
CA LEU A 130 -15.47 3.04 7.77
C LEU A 130 -16.65 2.18 7.30
N ASN A 131 -16.51 1.56 6.14
CA ASN A 131 -17.48 0.56 5.70
C ASN A 131 -17.39 -0.71 6.56
N THR A 132 -18.40 -1.58 6.46
CA THR A 132 -18.51 -2.79 7.31
C THR A 132 -17.29 -3.71 7.21
N SER A 133 -16.68 -3.84 6.03
CA SER A 133 -15.49 -4.69 5.84
C SER A 133 -14.27 -4.09 6.54
N GLU A 134 -14.08 -2.78 6.43
CA GLU A 134 -12.99 -2.06 7.10
C GLU A 134 -13.14 -2.04 8.61
N GLN A 135 -14.38 -1.89 9.13
CA GLN A 135 -14.66 -2.03 10.57
C GLN A 135 -14.28 -3.42 11.08
N LYS A 136 -14.67 -4.48 10.34
CA LYS A 136 -14.29 -5.86 10.68
C LYS A 136 -12.77 -6.02 10.66
N ASN A 137 -12.08 -5.46 9.68
CA ASN A 137 -10.62 -5.50 9.59
C ASN A 137 -9.95 -4.84 10.81
N VAL A 138 -10.43 -3.68 11.25
CA VAL A 138 -9.94 -3.03 12.48
C VAL A 138 -10.13 -3.94 13.70
N LEU A 139 -11.30 -4.56 13.83
CA LEU A 139 -11.62 -5.44 14.97
C LEU A 139 -10.80 -6.73 14.95
N SER A 140 -10.63 -7.37 13.80
CA SER A 140 -9.84 -8.59 13.66
C SER A 140 -8.34 -8.38 13.90
N ASN A 141 -7.84 -7.16 13.60
CA ASN A 141 -6.45 -6.77 13.91
C ASN A 141 -6.24 -6.31 15.37
N GLY A 142 -7.20 -6.55 16.27
CA GLY A 142 -7.07 -6.27 17.72
C GLY A 142 -7.91 -5.09 18.21
N GLY A 143 -8.78 -4.51 17.39
CA GLY A 143 -9.72 -3.46 17.77
C GLY A 143 -9.08 -2.14 18.19
N PHE A 144 -9.73 -1.43 19.10
CA PHE A 144 -9.23 -0.15 19.62
C PHE A 144 -7.98 -0.34 20.48
N MET A 145 -7.05 0.58 20.36
CA MET A 145 -5.77 0.51 21.07
C MET A 145 -5.88 0.94 22.54
N THR A 146 -5.19 0.23 23.41
CA THR A 146 -4.88 0.66 24.77
C THR A 146 -3.94 1.88 24.78
N ALA A 147 -3.80 2.54 25.92
CA ALA A 147 -2.86 3.65 26.08
C ALA A 147 -1.40 3.22 25.79
N SER A 148 -1.02 2.03 26.23
CA SER A 148 0.32 1.48 25.99
C SER A 148 0.58 1.23 24.51
N GLU A 149 -0.37 0.61 23.79
CA GLU A 149 -0.24 0.37 22.34
C GLU A 149 -0.12 1.69 21.55
N ARG A 150 -0.89 2.72 21.94
CA ARG A 150 -0.81 4.05 21.31
C ARG A 150 0.56 4.68 21.49
N LEU A 151 1.14 4.60 22.69
CA LEU A 151 2.48 5.10 22.96
C LEU A 151 3.53 4.33 22.17
N THR A 152 3.42 3.01 22.12
CA THR A 152 4.34 2.16 21.33
C THR A 152 4.27 2.52 19.86
N PHE A 153 3.09 2.62 19.27
CA PHE A 153 2.91 2.99 17.88
C PHE A 153 3.43 4.39 17.58
N GLY A 154 3.13 5.38 18.43
CA GLY A 154 3.56 6.77 18.25
C GLY A 154 5.08 6.97 18.32
N ASN A 155 5.81 6.03 18.91
CA ASN A 155 7.28 6.04 18.94
C ASN A 155 7.93 5.35 17.72
N LEU A 156 7.16 4.71 16.84
CA LEU A 156 7.70 4.12 15.61
C LEU A 156 8.02 5.20 14.57
N ARG A 157 9.17 5.10 13.94
CA ARG A 157 9.65 6.11 12.99
C ARG A 157 8.65 6.40 11.86
N CYS A 158 8.01 5.38 11.32
CA CYS A 158 7.14 5.49 10.14
C CYS A 158 5.65 5.63 10.49
N HIS A 159 5.28 5.85 11.78
CA HIS A 159 3.87 5.92 12.19
C HIS A 159 3.10 7.04 11.48
N CYS A 160 3.70 8.22 11.31
CA CYS A 160 3.07 9.34 10.60
C CYS A 160 2.80 9.01 9.13
N HIS A 161 3.74 8.37 8.45
CA HIS A 161 3.59 7.94 7.05
C HIS A 161 2.47 6.91 6.91
N ALA A 162 2.44 5.91 7.79
CA ALA A 162 1.37 4.92 7.80
C ALA A 162 -0.02 5.55 8.05
N MET A 163 -0.12 6.51 8.98
CA MET A 163 -1.37 7.24 9.22
C MET A 163 -1.83 8.06 8.02
N LYS A 164 -0.90 8.69 7.28
CA LYS A 164 -1.23 9.42 6.06
C LYS A 164 -1.86 8.50 5.01
N ILE A 165 -1.22 7.37 4.71
CA ILE A 165 -1.77 6.41 3.73
C ILE A 165 -3.15 5.91 4.20
N ALA A 166 -3.32 5.51 5.47
CA ALA A 166 -4.62 5.10 5.99
C ALA A 166 -5.68 6.18 5.79
N SER A 167 -5.34 7.41 6.12
CA SER A 167 -6.23 8.56 5.96
C SER A 167 -6.62 8.84 4.50
N TRP A 168 -5.68 8.72 3.55
CA TRP A 168 -5.97 8.89 2.12
C TRP A 168 -6.90 7.79 1.60
N ILE A 169 -6.70 6.55 2.01
CA ILE A 169 -7.59 5.43 1.64
C ILE A 169 -9.02 5.73 2.07
N ASP A 170 -9.21 6.08 3.33
CA ASP A 170 -10.54 6.15 3.95
C ASP A 170 -11.30 7.44 3.61
N ARG A 171 -10.60 8.55 3.40
CA ARG A 171 -11.23 9.81 2.96
C ARG A 171 -11.53 9.85 1.45
N GLY A 172 -10.99 8.90 0.69
CA GLY A 172 -11.05 8.96 -0.77
C GLY A 172 -10.32 10.20 -1.32
N VAL A 173 -9.27 10.65 -0.63
CA VAL A 173 -8.41 11.74 -1.10
C VAL A 173 -7.84 11.32 -2.45
N GLY A 174 -7.91 12.21 -3.43
CA GLY A 174 -7.55 11.88 -4.80
C GLY A 174 -8.76 11.69 -5.74
N ARG A 175 -9.99 11.58 -5.23
CA ARG A 175 -11.18 11.53 -6.11
C ARG A 175 -11.30 12.73 -7.06
N TYR A 176 -10.70 13.85 -6.68
CA TYR A 176 -10.71 15.12 -7.43
C TYR A 176 -9.34 15.48 -8.01
N LEU A 177 -8.32 14.62 -7.82
CA LEU A 177 -7.01 14.82 -8.42
C LEU A 177 -7.01 14.21 -9.83
N GLU A 178 -6.38 14.88 -10.75
CA GLU A 178 -5.93 14.24 -11.99
C GLU A 178 -4.89 13.19 -11.62
N ILE A 179 -5.14 11.93 -11.95
CA ILE A 179 -4.28 10.82 -11.58
C ILE A 179 -3.29 10.58 -12.72
N PRO A 180 -1.99 10.88 -12.49
CA PRO A 180 -0.98 10.68 -13.51
C PRO A 180 -0.86 9.20 -13.93
N GLU A 181 -0.39 9.01 -15.15
CA GLU A 181 0.04 7.68 -15.62
C GLU A 181 1.31 7.23 -14.91
N MET A 182 1.64 5.94 -15.04
CA MET A 182 2.77 5.34 -14.30
C MET A 182 4.11 6.01 -14.61
N ASP A 183 4.32 6.50 -15.84
CA ASP A 183 5.52 7.22 -16.27
C ASP A 183 5.89 8.39 -15.34
N PHE A 184 4.89 9.07 -14.80
CA PHE A 184 5.09 10.16 -13.86
C PHE A 184 5.72 9.70 -12.54
N PHE A 185 5.42 8.48 -12.10
CA PHE A 185 5.92 7.96 -10.83
C PHE A 185 7.28 7.27 -10.95
N MET A 186 7.71 6.91 -12.16
CA MET A 186 8.97 6.18 -12.39
C MET A 186 10.19 6.87 -11.78
N PRO A 187 10.38 8.21 -11.88
CA PRO A 187 11.51 8.88 -11.24
C PRO A 187 11.54 8.78 -9.70
N PHE A 188 10.38 8.59 -9.07
CA PHE A 188 10.32 8.34 -7.61
C PHE A 188 10.77 6.92 -7.29
N VAL A 189 10.30 5.94 -8.09
CA VAL A 189 10.71 4.53 -7.96
C VAL A 189 12.22 4.40 -8.17
N GLU A 190 12.77 4.98 -9.23
CA GLU A 190 14.21 4.96 -9.55
C GLU A 190 15.06 5.53 -8.41
N ARG A 191 14.66 6.67 -7.84
CA ARG A 191 15.38 7.29 -6.71
C ARG A 191 15.30 6.52 -5.41
N SER A 192 14.29 5.67 -5.25
CA SER A 192 14.09 4.87 -4.05
C SER A 192 14.73 3.50 -4.12
N LEU A 193 15.06 3.00 -5.32
CA LEU A 193 15.74 1.72 -5.45
C LEU A 193 17.13 1.79 -4.84
N LEU A 194 17.41 0.85 -3.97
CA LEU A 194 18.73 0.64 -3.39
C LEU A 194 19.61 -0.09 -4.42
N SER A 195 20.80 0.45 -4.67
CA SER A 195 21.79 -0.10 -5.60
C SER A 195 22.42 -1.40 -5.06
#